data_928b4d874b63be607128969d90f5d72b
#
_entry.id   928b4d874b63be607128969d90f5d72b
#
_cell.length_a   1.000
_cell.length_b   1.000
_cell.length_c   1.000
_cell.angle_alpha   90.00
_cell.angle_beta   90.00
_cell.angle_gamma   90.00
#
_symmetry.space_group_name_H-M   'P 1'
#
loop_
_entity.id
_entity.type
_entity.pdbx_description
1 polymer ?
#
loop_
_entity_poly.entity_id
_entity_poly.type
_entity_poly.pdbx_seq_one_letter_code
_entity_poly.pdbx_strand_id
1 'polypeptide(L)'
;MRQTRWIKGLYQLTADDVRQGVRFEDRVARCAWGIELHNSPGEVHWEGFGDGHVHYVPYRSMVHAEADNLLAAGRCIDGDVLALASVRVMGPCIAMGAAAAHAADLAGDAPLRDVDVGALRRRLARNLGED
;
A
#
# COMPACT_ATOMS: atom_id res chain seq x y z
N MET A 1 0.18 -16.24 -13.52
CA MET A 1 1.06 -15.23 -12.88
C MET A 1 0.24 -13.98 -12.61
N ARG A 2 0.17 -13.53 -11.35
CA ARG A 2 -0.72 -12.41 -10.94
C ARG A 2 -0.01 -11.07 -10.82
N GLN A 3 1.32 -11.08 -10.79
CA GLN A 3 2.16 -9.90 -10.70
C GLN A 3 3.31 -10.04 -11.68
N THR A 4 3.42 -9.11 -12.61
CA THR A 4 4.45 -9.12 -13.65
C THR A 4 5.32 -7.88 -13.60
N ARG A 5 4.80 -6.78 -13.05
CA ARG A 5 5.48 -5.50 -12.94
C ARG A 5 5.03 -4.76 -11.68
N TRP A 6 5.94 -4.02 -11.10
CA TRP A 6 5.69 -3.09 -10.00
C TRP A 6 6.53 -1.83 -10.19
N ILE A 7 6.14 -0.78 -9.52
CA ILE A 7 6.86 0.49 -9.51
C ILE A 7 8.13 0.34 -8.67
N LYS A 8 9.19 1.08 -9.01
CA LYS A 8 10.30 1.31 -8.10
C LYS A 8 9.96 2.49 -7.20
N GLY A 9 9.48 2.20 -6.02
CA GLY A 9 9.03 3.19 -5.06
C GLY A 9 10.16 3.82 -4.25
N LEU A 10 9.80 4.83 -3.44
CA LEU A 10 10.72 5.39 -2.44
C LEU A 10 10.93 4.45 -1.25
N TYR A 11 10.05 3.50 -1.06
CA TYR A 11 10.10 2.48 -0.01
C TYR A 11 9.51 1.17 -0.51
N GLN A 12 10.20 0.07 -0.30
CA GLN A 12 9.65 -1.26 -0.55
C GLN A 12 8.95 -1.78 0.72
N LEU A 13 7.64 -1.98 0.64
CA LEU A 13 6.88 -2.62 1.72
C LEU A 13 7.34 -4.08 1.88
N THR A 14 7.68 -4.46 3.11
CA THR A 14 8.21 -5.80 3.40
C THR A 14 7.21 -6.70 4.12
N ALA A 15 7.42 -8.01 4.03
CA ALA A 15 6.65 -8.99 4.79
C ALA A 15 6.75 -8.76 6.31
N ASP A 16 7.90 -8.30 6.78
CA ASP A 16 8.10 -8.02 8.20
C ASP A 16 7.30 -6.80 8.66
N ASP A 17 7.18 -5.76 7.83
CA ASP A 17 6.30 -4.62 8.12
C ASP A 17 4.84 -5.08 8.29
N VAL A 18 4.40 -5.97 7.41
CA VAL A 18 3.05 -6.55 7.45
C VAL A 18 2.86 -7.38 8.72
N ARG A 19 3.80 -8.28 9.05
CA ARG A 19 3.74 -9.13 10.24
C ARG A 19 3.75 -8.34 11.54
N GLN A 20 4.54 -7.27 11.59
CA GLN A 20 4.67 -6.41 12.78
C GLN A 20 3.55 -5.38 12.89
N GLY A 21 2.72 -5.22 11.84
CA GLY A 21 1.68 -4.20 11.82
C GLY A 21 2.24 -2.78 11.87
N VAL A 22 3.35 -2.53 11.16
CA VAL A 22 4.05 -1.24 11.21
C VAL A 22 3.10 -0.11 10.83
N ARG A 23 2.99 0.87 11.74
CA ARG A 23 2.14 2.05 11.57
C ARG A 23 2.94 3.22 11.02
N PHE A 24 3.15 3.24 9.72
CA PHE A 24 3.89 4.30 9.05
C PHE A 24 3.28 5.70 9.26
N GLU A 25 4.12 6.73 9.33
CA GLU A 25 3.64 8.11 9.37
C GLU A 25 2.91 8.50 8.08
N ASP A 26 3.38 7.99 6.95
CA ASP A 26 2.81 8.20 5.61
C ASP A 26 1.84 7.10 5.17
N ARG A 27 1.18 6.42 6.11
CA ARG A 27 0.19 5.40 5.80
C ARG A 27 -1.01 5.94 5.04
N VAL A 28 -1.46 5.22 4.03
CA VAL A 28 -2.57 5.64 3.15
C VAL A 28 -3.66 4.59 2.99
N ALA A 29 -3.36 3.35 3.33
CA ALA A 29 -4.33 2.27 3.35
C ALA A 29 -4.06 1.36 4.54
N ARG A 30 -5.12 0.76 5.09
CA ARG A 30 -5.01 -0.28 6.11
C ARG A 30 -5.50 -1.62 5.57
N CYS A 31 -4.95 -2.69 6.11
CA CYS A 31 -5.28 -4.06 5.77
C CYS A 31 -5.27 -4.92 7.04
N ALA A 32 -6.16 -5.89 7.11
CA ALA A 32 -6.19 -6.94 8.14
C ALA A 32 -6.14 -8.35 7.54
N TRP A 33 -5.90 -8.45 6.22
CA TRP A 33 -5.86 -9.72 5.51
C TRP A 33 -4.51 -10.42 5.72
N GLY A 34 -4.53 -11.74 5.92
CA GLY A 34 -3.33 -12.55 6.01
C GLY A 34 -2.49 -12.54 4.72
N ILE A 35 -1.32 -13.14 4.79
CA ILE A 35 -0.47 -13.35 3.61
C ILE A 35 -1.00 -14.56 2.86
N GLU A 36 -1.56 -14.34 1.68
CA GLU A 36 -2.13 -15.38 0.81
C GLU A 36 -1.33 -15.48 -0.49
N LEU A 37 -0.41 -16.42 -0.54
CA LEU A 37 0.45 -16.65 -1.71
C LEU A 37 0.03 -17.90 -2.48
N HIS A 38 -0.27 -17.72 -3.75
CA HIS A 38 -0.56 -18.81 -4.70
C HIS A 38 0.73 -19.20 -5.44
N ASN A 39 1.39 -20.26 -5.01
CA ASN A 39 2.65 -20.72 -5.59
C ASN A 39 2.44 -21.47 -6.92
N SER A 40 1.45 -22.36 -6.96
CA SER A 40 1.10 -23.16 -8.14
C SER A 40 -0.41 -23.45 -8.16
N PRO A 41 -0.98 -23.96 -9.27
CA PRO A 41 -2.37 -24.36 -9.30
C PRO A 41 -2.71 -25.37 -8.18
N GLY A 42 -3.56 -24.94 -7.24
CA GLY A 42 -3.98 -25.76 -6.10
C GLY A 42 -3.12 -25.67 -4.84
N GLU A 43 -1.98 -24.94 -4.89
CA GLU A 43 -1.13 -24.71 -3.72
C GLU A 43 -1.24 -23.26 -3.24
N VAL A 44 -1.79 -23.09 -2.03
CA VAL A 44 -1.94 -21.80 -1.38
C VAL A 44 -1.16 -21.83 -0.07
N HIS A 45 -0.20 -20.92 0.07
CA HIS A 45 0.42 -20.62 1.36
C HIS A 45 -0.42 -19.55 2.06
N TRP A 46 -0.93 -19.86 3.25
CA TRP A 46 -1.69 -18.93 4.08
C TRP A 46 -0.98 -18.70 5.41
N GLU A 47 -0.73 -17.42 5.70
CA GLU A 47 -0.23 -16.97 7.00
C GLU A 47 -1.26 -16.00 7.58
N GLY A 48 -2.06 -16.47 8.53
CA GLY A 48 -3.03 -15.66 9.25
C GLY A 48 -2.38 -14.86 10.38
N PHE A 49 -3.04 -13.78 10.79
CA PHE A 49 -2.62 -12.96 11.92
C PHE A 49 -3.61 -13.14 13.09
N GLY A 50 -3.16 -12.78 14.30
CA GLY A 50 -4.01 -12.80 15.50
C GLY A 50 -5.15 -11.77 15.41
N ASP A 51 -6.15 -11.95 16.28
CA ASP A 51 -7.32 -11.06 16.37
C ASP A 51 -6.87 -9.60 16.60
N GLY A 52 -7.47 -8.69 15.84
CA GLY A 52 -7.18 -7.28 15.94
C GLY A 52 -5.92 -6.81 15.20
N HIS A 53 -5.19 -7.73 14.53
CA HIS A 53 -4.04 -7.33 13.73
C HIS A 53 -4.45 -6.42 12.57
N VAL A 54 -3.75 -5.30 12.45
CA VAL A 54 -3.88 -4.34 11.34
C VAL A 54 -2.49 -3.89 10.92
N HIS A 55 -2.27 -3.85 9.62
CA HIS A 55 -1.05 -3.30 9.03
C HIS A 55 -1.39 -2.29 7.93
N TYR A 56 -0.39 -1.56 7.46
CA TYR A 56 -0.62 -0.38 6.63
C TYR A 56 0.27 -0.37 5.39
N VAL A 57 -0.22 0.31 4.35
CA VAL A 57 0.54 0.62 3.15
C VAL A 57 1.06 2.06 3.26
N PRO A 58 2.37 2.30 3.19
CA PRO A 58 2.92 3.65 3.19
C PRO A 58 2.79 4.30 1.80
N TYR A 59 2.60 5.61 1.76
CA TYR A 59 2.52 6.39 0.52
C TYR A 59 3.78 6.23 -0.34
N ARG A 60 4.95 6.18 0.31
CA ARG A 60 6.25 6.01 -0.36
C ARG A 60 6.37 4.73 -1.20
N SER A 61 5.56 3.70 -0.92
CA SER A 61 5.51 2.48 -1.75
C SER A 61 4.67 2.67 -3.01
N MET A 62 3.87 3.74 -3.10
CA MET A 62 3.04 4.08 -4.25
C MET A 62 3.69 5.08 -5.19
N VAL A 63 4.65 5.87 -4.71
CA VAL A 63 5.31 6.95 -5.45
C VAL A 63 6.55 6.42 -6.17
N HIS A 64 6.69 6.72 -7.46
CA HIS A 64 7.91 6.38 -8.20
C HIS A 64 9.12 7.20 -7.71
N ALA A 65 10.27 6.54 -7.55
CA ALA A 65 11.46 7.17 -7.00
C ALA A 65 12.04 8.29 -7.88
N GLU A 66 11.87 8.19 -9.19
CA GLU A 66 12.51 9.08 -10.17
C GLU A 66 11.51 9.89 -11.02
N ALA A 67 10.30 9.37 -11.25
CA ALA A 67 9.28 10.07 -12.04
C ALA A 67 8.41 10.96 -11.13
N ASP A 68 8.22 12.22 -11.53
CA ASP A 68 7.53 13.22 -10.73
C ASP A 68 6.01 13.03 -10.68
N ASN A 69 5.44 12.42 -11.71
CA ASN A 69 4.01 12.34 -11.95
C ASN A 69 3.48 10.90 -12.06
N LEU A 70 4.14 9.93 -11.46
CA LEU A 70 3.76 8.53 -11.52
C LEU A 70 3.46 7.96 -10.13
N LEU A 71 2.25 7.45 -9.98
CA LEU A 71 1.79 6.66 -8.83
C LEU A 71 1.37 5.26 -9.27
N ALA A 72 1.54 4.31 -8.38
CA ALA A 72 0.95 2.98 -8.50
C ALA A 72 -0.02 2.70 -7.35
N ALA A 73 -1.04 1.90 -7.61
CA ALA A 73 -1.99 1.41 -6.61
C ALA A 73 -2.25 -0.09 -6.80
N GLY A 74 -2.59 -0.77 -5.72
CA GLY A 74 -2.85 -2.20 -5.76
C GLY A 74 -1.56 -3.02 -5.90
N ARG A 75 -1.60 -4.08 -6.68
CA ARG A 75 -0.49 -5.04 -6.83
C ARG A 75 0.74 -4.50 -7.60
N CYS A 76 0.70 -3.25 -8.05
CA CYS A 76 1.80 -2.62 -8.79
C CYS A 76 2.65 -1.70 -7.91
N ILE A 77 2.34 -1.54 -6.62
CA ILE A 77 3.16 -0.78 -5.67
C ILE A 77 4.49 -1.49 -5.41
N ASP A 78 5.45 -0.78 -4.83
CA ASP A 78 6.70 -1.40 -4.41
C ASP A 78 6.51 -2.18 -3.11
N GLY A 79 6.61 -3.47 -3.22
CA GLY A 79 6.52 -4.40 -2.09
C GLY A 79 7.13 -5.73 -2.43
N ASP A 80 7.64 -6.44 -1.43
CA ASP A 80 8.08 -7.81 -1.63
C ASP A 80 6.89 -8.76 -1.90
N VAL A 81 7.18 -9.95 -2.35
CA VAL A 81 6.17 -10.93 -2.80
C VAL A 81 5.16 -11.25 -1.69
N LEU A 82 5.62 -11.39 -0.44
CA LEU A 82 4.78 -11.75 0.69
C LEU A 82 3.95 -10.56 1.18
N ALA A 83 4.53 -9.36 1.26
CA ALA A 83 3.78 -8.14 1.56
C ALA A 83 2.66 -7.91 0.57
N LEU A 84 2.96 -8.02 -0.72
CA LEU A 84 1.96 -7.89 -1.78
C LEU A 84 0.91 -9.02 -1.75
N ALA A 85 1.27 -10.21 -1.30
CA ALA A 85 0.31 -11.29 -1.11
C ALA A 85 -0.78 -10.96 -0.07
N SER A 86 -0.53 -10.02 0.83
CA SER A 86 -1.51 -9.49 1.78
C SER A 86 -2.26 -8.26 1.24
N VAL A 87 -1.54 -7.21 0.85
CA VAL A 87 -2.16 -5.88 0.60
C VAL A 87 -2.81 -5.71 -0.77
N ARG A 88 -2.71 -6.70 -1.66
CA ARG A 88 -3.30 -6.65 -3.02
C ARG A 88 -4.79 -7.01 -3.09
N VAL A 89 -5.44 -7.28 -1.97
CA VAL A 89 -6.88 -7.59 -1.92
C VAL A 89 -7.72 -6.33 -2.10
N MET A 90 -9.02 -6.49 -2.39
CA MET A 90 -9.91 -5.40 -2.83
C MET A 90 -9.92 -4.19 -1.88
N GLY A 91 -10.04 -4.40 -0.57
CA GLY A 91 -10.12 -3.31 0.40
C GLY A 91 -8.93 -2.34 0.33
N PRO A 92 -7.70 -2.81 0.55
CA PRO A 92 -6.51 -1.97 0.40
C PRO A 92 -6.33 -1.39 -1.00
N CYS A 93 -6.69 -2.12 -2.07
CA CYS A 93 -6.62 -1.61 -3.44
C CYS A 93 -7.54 -0.41 -3.66
N ILE A 94 -8.78 -0.45 -3.15
CA ILE A 94 -9.73 0.67 -3.19
C ILE A 94 -9.18 1.86 -2.39
N ALA A 95 -8.66 1.61 -1.19
CA ALA A 95 -8.08 2.65 -0.35
C ALA A 95 -6.85 3.31 -1.01
N MET A 96 -5.97 2.52 -1.64
CA MET A 96 -4.84 3.05 -2.41
C MET A 96 -5.29 3.86 -3.62
N GLY A 97 -6.36 3.46 -4.31
CA GLY A 97 -6.95 4.24 -5.40
C GLY A 97 -7.45 5.61 -4.93
N ALA A 98 -8.15 5.66 -3.80
CA ALA A 98 -8.57 6.92 -3.18
C ALA A 98 -7.36 7.78 -2.78
N ALA A 99 -6.32 7.16 -2.20
CA ALA A 99 -5.09 7.86 -1.84
C ALA A 99 -4.38 8.46 -3.06
N ALA A 100 -4.32 7.72 -4.17
CA ALA A 100 -3.73 8.21 -5.42
C ALA A 100 -4.48 9.43 -5.96
N ALA A 101 -5.83 9.41 -5.95
CA ALA A 101 -6.66 10.53 -6.40
C ALA A 101 -6.45 11.77 -5.51
N HIS A 102 -6.48 11.62 -4.19
CA HIS A 102 -6.25 12.73 -3.28
C HIS A 102 -4.82 13.26 -3.34
N ALA A 103 -3.83 12.40 -3.53
CA ALA A 103 -2.45 12.82 -3.68
C ALA A 103 -2.24 13.62 -4.97
N ALA A 104 -2.83 13.20 -6.09
CA ALA A 104 -2.77 13.93 -7.35
C ALA A 104 -3.40 15.32 -7.24
N ASP A 105 -4.57 15.42 -6.57
CA ASP A 105 -5.23 16.70 -6.32
C ASP A 105 -4.40 17.63 -5.41
N LEU A 106 -3.77 17.07 -4.37
CA LEU A 106 -2.91 17.85 -3.47
C LEU A 106 -1.59 18.29 -4.12
N ALA A 107 -1.05 17.48 -5.02
CA ALA A 107 0.20 17.79 -5.71
C ALA A 107 0.03 18.94 -6.72
N GLY A 108 -1.13 19.03 -7.40
CA GLY A 108 -1.29 19.94 -8.52
C GLY A 108 -0.18 19.70 -9.57
N ASP A 109 0.65 20.72 -9.81
CA ASP A 109 1.79 20.63 -10.74
C ASP A 109 3.12 20.22 -10.08
N ALA A 110 3.12 20.05 -8.75
CA ALA A 110 4.32 19.63 -8.01
C ALA A 110 4.57 18.13 -8.13
N PRO A 111 5.82 17.66 -7.93
CA PRO A 111 6.13 16.24 -7.89
C PRO A 111 5.30 15.51 -6.82
N LEU A 112 4.78 14.33 -7.16
CA LEU A 112 3.97 13.51 -6.26
C LEU A 112 4.71 13.10 -4.98
N ARG A 113 6.05 13.01 -5.02
CA ARG A 113 6.87 12.72 -3.84
C ARG A 113 6.89 13.86 -2.81
N ASP A 114 6.54 15.09 -3.21
CA ASP A 114 6.55 16.28 -2.36
C ASP A 114 5.17 16.58 -1.73
N VAL A 115 4.19 15.69 -1.93
CA VAL A 115 2.85 15.82 -1.35
C VAL A 115 2.93 15.87 0.18
N ASP A 116 2.24 16.85 0.77
CA ASP A 116 2.04 16.90 2.23
C ASP A 116 1.28 15.66 2.72
N VAL A 117 2.03 14.73 3.28
CA VAL A 117 1.51 13.46 3.80
C VAL A 117 0.50 13.70 4.94
N GLY A 118 0.69 14.74 5.74
CA GLY A 118 -0.24 15.12 6.79
C GLY A 118 -1.60 15.54 6.23
N ALA A 119 -1.60 16.36 5.17
CA ALA A 119 -2.81 16.75 4.46
C ALA A 119 -3.48 15.55 3.79
N LEU A 120 -2.70 14.66 3.17
CA LEU A 120 -3.21 13.44 2.55
C LEU A 120 -3.88 12.54 3.59
N ARG A 121 -3.24 12.29 4.74
CA ARG A 121 -3.81 11.48 5.80
C ARG A 121 -5.11 12.06 6.37
N ARG A 122 -5.20 13.38 6.54
CA ARG A 122 -6.46 14.02 6.98
C ARG A 122 -7.61 13.72 6.01
N ARG A 123 -7.36 13.71 4.71
CA ARG A 123 -8.38 13.34 3.71
C ARG A 123 -8.75 11.85 3.75
N LEU A 124 -7.83 11.01 4.22
CA LEU A 124 -7.99 9.55 4.30
C LEU A 124 -8.38 9.04 5.70
N ALA A 125 -8.61 9.92 6.68
CA ALA A 125 -8.85 9.55 8.08
C ALA A 125 -9.91 8.46 8.22
N ARG A 126 -11.06 8.60 7.57
CA ARG A 126 -12.12 7.59 7.55
C ARG A 126 -11.65 6.22 7.01
N ASN A 127 -10.87 6.21 5.93
CA ASN A 127 -10.35 4.96 5.35
C ASN A 127 -9.29 4.29 6.24
N LEU A 128 -8.61 5.09 7.04
CA LEU A 128 -7.61 4.63 8.00
C LEU A 128 -8.22 4.24 9.37
N GLY A 129 -9.50 4.61 9.61
CA GLY A 129 -10.15 4.43 10.91
C GLY A 129 -9.54 5.33 11.98
N GLU A 130 -9.28 6.59 11.63
CA GLU A 130 -8.63 7.62 12.44
C GLU A 130 -9.56 8.83 12.67
N ASP A 131 -10.87 8.62 12.56
CA ASP A 131 -11.91 9.64 12.82
C ASP A 131 -12.02 9.97 14.31
#